data_787225322e43a179f4abbdd69f90fb5b
#
_entry.id   787225322e43a179f4abbdd69f90fb5b
#
_cell.length_a   1.000
_cell.length_b   1.000
_cell.length_c   1.000
_cell.angle_alpha   90.00
_cell.angle_beta   90.00
_cell.angle_gamma   90.00
#
_symmetry.space_group_name_H-M   'P 1'
#
loop_
_entity.id
_entity.type
_entity.pdbx_description
1 polymer ?
#
loop_
_entity_poly.entity_id
_entity_poly.type
_entity_poly.pdbx_seq_one_letter_code
_entity_poly.pdbx_strand_id
1 'polypeptide(L)'
;MKRKIVGEHLRNAREQAGLSRDHASASVGVSRTTLQQWENGATEASLEVLDSLAKLYNVSPQYLIFGDTQTHHSTTKQAENDEYCYVPYYRDIIASAGGGRFSDGVIGTDDFLAFRREWISRPNLTISTLVALNTDGDSMLPTIPENATILVDKSKNIAKDGRIYVVRIDDRLYIKRTQWIPTGGLRLISDNNVYESFDITRHDLEHGNIQVYGQVVHISYDLPH
;
A
#
# COMPACT_ATOMS: atom_id res chain seq x y z
N MET A 1 -16.74 -13.08 -29.75
CA MET A 1 -15.37 -12.54 -29.76
C MET A 1 -14.74 -12.54 -28.35
N LYS A 2 -15.38 -12.02 -27.31
CA LYS A 2 -14.85 -11.99 -25.92
C LYS A 2 -14.56 -13.38 -25.33
N ARG A 3 -15.44 -14.38 -25.50
CA ARG A 3 -15.26 -15.77 -24.97
C ARG A 3 -13.96 -16.43 -25.45
N LYS A 4 -13.61 -16.23 -26.71
CA LYS A 4 -12.41 -16.82 -27.30
C LYS A 4 -11.13 -16.23 -26.70
N ILE A 5 -11.15 -14.93 -26.39
CA ILE A 5 -10.04 -14.21 -25.77
C ILE A 5 -9.80 -14.72 -24.36
N VAL A 6 -10.86 -14.84 -23.53
CA VAL A 6 -10.77 -15.39 -22.16
C VAL A 6 -10.26 -16.84 -22.18
N GLY A 7 -10.70 -17.65 -23.14
CA GLY A 7 -10.24 -19.02 -23.31
C GLY A 7 -8.75 -19.11 -23.64
N GLU A 8 -8.24 -18.21 -24.46
CA GLU A 8 -6.82 -18.12 -24.80
C GLU A 8 -5.99 -17.72 -23.56
N HIS A 9 -6.48 -16.79 -22.74
CA HIS A 9 -5.81 -16.41 -21.48
C HIS A 9 -5.76 -17.57 -20.48
N LEU A 10 -6.86 -18.30 -20.31
CA LEU A 10 -6.92 -19.48 -19.45
C LEU A 10 -5.88 -20.54 -19.88
N ARG A 11 -5.82 -20.81 -21.18
CA ARG A 11 -4.87 -21.77 -21.73
C ARG A 11 -3.43 -21.34 -21.53
N ASN A 12 -3.12 -20.09 -21.86
CA ASN A 12 -1.77 -19.52 -21.69
C ASN A 12 -1.32 -19.56 -20.24
N ALA A 13 -2.18 -19.14 -19.29
CA ALA A 13 -1.89 -19.17 -17.86
C ALA A 13 -1.59 -20.59 -17.38
N ARG A 14 -2.39 -21.58 -17.78
CA ARG A 14 -2.16 -22.99 -17.44
C ARG A 14 -0.82 -23.51 -17.97
N GLU A 15 -0.51 -23.20 -19.23
CA GLU A 15 0.73 -23.65 -19.88
C GLU A 15 1.95 -22.97 -19.26
N GLN A 16 1.86 -21.69 -18.91
CA GLN A 16 2.91 -20.98 -18.17
C GLN A 16 3.13 -21.54 -16.77
N ALA A 17 2.05 -21.99 -16.10
CA ALA A 17 2.13 -22.67 -14.81
C ALA A 17 2.67 -24.11 -14.94
N GLY A 18 2.94 -24.62 -16.14
CA GLY A 18 3.43 -25.98 -16.38
C GLY A 18 2.40 -27.09 -16.09
N LEU A 19 1.12 -26.75 -16.03
CA LEU A 19 0.08 -27.68 -15.62
C LEU A 19 -0.61 -28.37 -16.82
N SER A 20 -0.86 -29.68 -16.68
CA SER A 20 -1.70 -30.40 -17.64
C SER A 20 -3.18 -30.05 -17.43
N ARG A 21 -4.01 -30.22 -18.48
CA ARG A 21 -5.47 -30.05 -18.34
C ARG A 21 -6.07 -30.99 -17.30
N ASP A 22 -5.55 -32.21 -17.21
CA ASP A 22 -6.04 -33.21 -16.25
C ASP A 22 -5.78 -32.73 -14.82
N HIS A 23 -4.60 -32.21 -14.54
CA HIS A 23 -4.25 -31.69 -13.23
C HIS A 23 -5.09 -30.45 -12.88
N ALA A 24 -5.18 -29.50 -13.79
CA ALA A 24 -5.93 -28.25 -13.56
C ALA A 24 -7.43 -28.50 -13.37
N SER A 25 -8.03 -29.35 -14.17
CA SER A 25 -9.46 -29.69 -14.05
C SER A 25 -9.78 -30.40 -12.74
N ALA A 26 -8.94 -31.36 -12.33
CA ALA A 26 -9.09 -32.06 -11.06
C ALA A 26 -8.98 -31.11 -9.85
N SER A 27 -8.05 -30.13 -9.92
CA SER A 27 -7.83 -29.17 -8.83
C SER A 27 -9.03 -28.23 -8.59
N VAL A 28 -9.82 -27.95 -9.61
CA VAL A 28 -11.01 -27.08 -9.50
C VAL A 28 -12.33 -27.86 -9.55
N GLY A 29 -12.28 -29.21 -9.49
CA GLY A 29 -13.44 -30.07 -9.38
C GLY A 29 -14.30 -30.17 -10.66
N VAL A 30 -13.70 -29.99 -11.85
CA VAL A 30 -14.43 -30.10 -13.14
C VAL A 30 -13.83 -31.17 -14.04
N SER A 31 -14.59 -31.56 -15.10
CA SER A 31 -14.05 -32.49 -16.06
C SER A 31 -13.01 -31.85 -16.97
N ARG A 32 -12.06 -32.66 -17.47
CA ARG A 32 -11.09 -32.21 -18.48
C ARG A 32 -11.78 -31.60 -19.69
N THR A 33 -12.90 -32.17 -20.13
CA THR A 33 -13.68 -31.68 -21.27
C THR A 33 -14.26 -30.31 -21.00
N THR A 34 -14.74 -30.05 -19.79
CA THR A 34 -15.25 -28.74 -19.35
C THR A 34 -14.15 -27.68 -19.42
N LEU A 35 -12.97 -27.95 -18.88
CA LEU A 35 -11.83 -27.02 -18.94
C LEU A 35 -11.42 -26.77 -20.40
N GLN A 36 -11.41 -27.82 -21.24
CA GLN A 36 -11.09 -27.68 -22.67
C GLN A 36 -12.12 -26.79 -23.39
N GLN A 37 -13.41 -26.89 -23.08
CA GLN A 37 -14.45 -26.03 -23.62
C GLN A 37 -14.25 -24.56 -23.26
N TRP A 38 -13.84 -24.29 -22.04
CA TRP A 38 -13.51 -22.92 -21.58
C TRP A 38 -12.27 -22.38 -22.31
N GLU A 39 -11.19 -23.16 -22.41
CA GLU A 39 -9.97 -22.76 -23.12
C GLU A 39 -10.21 -22.53 -24.63
N ASN A 40 -11.17 -23.24 -25.23
CA ASN A 40 -11.55 -23.05 -26.62
C ASN A 40 -12.61 -21.93 -26.81
N GLY A 41 -13.10 -21.33 -25.72
CA GLY A 41 -14.14 -20.32 -25.79
C GLY A 41 -15.52 -20.81 -26.17
N ALA A 42 -15.78 -22.13 -26.07
CA ALA A 42 -17.08 -22.73 -26.37
C ALA A 42 -18.12 -22.44 -25.25
N THR A 43 -17.68 -22.46 -24.00
CA THR A 43 -18.47 -22.12 -22.83
C THR A 43 -17.67 -21.18 -21.91
N GLU A 44 -18.35 -20.58 -20.93
CA GLU A 44 -17.72 -19.67 -19.96
C GLU A 44 -17.60 -20.36 -18.60
N ALA A 45 -16.49 -20.11 -17.90
CA ALA A 45 -16.33 -20.48 -16.50
C ALA A 45 -17.05 -19.46 -15.60
N SER A 46 -17.58 -19.92 -14.47
CA SER A 46 -18.12 -19.02 -13.45
C SER A 46 -16.99 -18.19 -12.80
N LEU A 47 -17.34 -17.04 -12.21
CA LEU A 47 -16.37 -16.19 -11.52
C LEU A 47 -15.64 -16.91 -10.38
N GLU A 48 -16.32 -17.80 -9.66
CA GLU A 48 -15.74 -18.61 -8.58
C GLU A 48 -14.67 -19.57 -9.10
N VAL A 49 -14.95 -20.19 -10.25
CA VAL A 49 -13.98 -21.10 -10.89
C VAL A 49 -12.81 -20.32 -11.48
N LEU A 50 -13.05 -19.14 -12.06
CA LEU A 50 -11.99 -18.26 -12.56
C LEU A 50 -11.06 -17.82 -11.42
N ASP A 51 -11.60 -17.49 -10.24
CA ASP A 51 -10.80 -17.16 -9.06
C ASP A 51 -9.95 -18.36 -8.60
N SER A 52 -10.54 -19.56 -8.59
CA SER A 52 -9.84 -20.79 -8.23
C SER A 52 -8.72 -21.14 -9.22
N LEU A 53 -8.99 -20.98 -10.52
CA LEU A 53 -7.99 -21.19 -11.58
C LEU A 53 -6.89 -20.12 -11.55
N ALA A 54 -7.23 -18.86 -11.24
CA ALA A 54 -6.26 -17.78 -11.09
C ALA A 54 -5.27 -18.09 -9.96
N LYS A 55 -5.77 -18.54 -8.81
CA LYS A 55 -4.93 -18.99 -7.69
C LYS A 55 -4.05 -20.18 -8.07
N LEU A 56 -4.61 -21.18 -8.75
CA LEU A 56 -3.88 -22.36 -9.21
C LEU A 56 -2.77 -22.03 -10.20
N TYR A 57 -3.04 -21.10 -11.12
CA TYR A 57 -2.08 -20.68 -12.15
C TYR A 57 -1.15 -19.57 -11.69
N ASN A 58 -1.34 -19.06 -10.45
CA ASN A 58 -0.60 -17.97 -9.88
C ASN A 58 -0.65 -16.68 -10.73
N VAL A 59 -1.87 -16.34 -11.19
CA VAL A 59 -2.17 -15.10 -11.94
C VAL A 59 -3.33 -14.36 -11.29
N SER A 60 -3.56 -13.10 -11.67
CA SER A 60 -4.75 -12.39 -11.19
C SER A 60 -6.01 -12.85 -11.93
N PRO A 61 -7.20 -12.86 -11.29
CA PRO A 61 -8.46 -13.11 -11.98
C PRO A 61 -8.71 -12.14 -13.15
N GLN A 62 -8.24 -10.89 -13.03
CA GLN A 62 -8.31 -9.88 -14.07
C GLN A 62 -7.51 -10.28 -15.32
N TYR A 63 -6.32 -10.88 -15.14
CA TYR A 63 -5.54 -11.42 -16.25
C TYR A 63 -6.33 -12.46 -17.06
N LEU A 64 -7.03 -13.37 -16.39
CA LEU A 64 -7.82 -14.40 -17.08
C LEU A 64 -8.99 -13.79 -17.88
N ILE A 65 -9.56 -12.67 -17.44
CA ILE A 65 -10.73 -12.04 -18.07
C ILE A 65 -10.33 -11.05 -19.17
N PHE A 66 -9.32 -10.23 -18.93
CA PHE A 66 -8.98 -9.10 -19.79
C PHE A 66 -7.65 -9.25 -20.54
N GLY A 67 -6.83 -10.26 -20.23
CA GLY A 67 -5.47 -10.42 -20.75
C GLY A 67 -4.51 -9.46 -20.06
N ASP A 68 -3.36 -9.25 -20.69
CA ASP A 68 -2.39 -8.25 -20.21
C ASP A 68 -2.98 -6.84 -20.28
N THR A 69 -3.77 -6.50 -19.26
CA THR A 69 -3.70 -5.13 -18.79
C THR A 69 -2.41 -5.07 -18.02
N GLN A 70 -1.48 -4.23 -18.42
CA GLN A 70 -0.22 -4.01 -17.74
C GLN A 70 -0.48 -3.56 -16.29
N THR A 71 -0.81 -4.52 -15.44
CA THR A 71 -0.72 -4.40 -13.99
C THR A 71 0.32 -5.43 -13.58
N HIS A 72 1.53 -4.97 -13.45
CA HIS A 72 2.64 -5.73 -12.92
C HIS A 72 2.30 -6.27 -11.52
N HIS A 73 1.64 -7.42 -11.46
CA HIS A 73 1.80 -8.33 -10.35
C HIS A 73 2.96 -9.27 -10.69
N SER A 74 4.16 -8.76 -10.56
CA SER A 74 5.39 -9.54 -10.55
C SER A 74 5.36 -10.45 -9.34
N THR A 75 4.84 -11.66 -9.53
CA THR A 75 5.03 -12.73 -8.56
C THR A 75 6.42 -13.32 -8.74
N THR A 76 7.32 -12.95 -7.83
CA THR A 76 8.40 -13.80 -7.30
C THR A 76 9.19 -14.66 -8.29
N LYS A 77 10.03 -14.06 -9.13
CA LYS A 77 11.34 -14.59 -9.56
C LYS A 77 12.25 -13.57 -10.27
N GLN A 78 11.83 -12.30 -10.43
CA GLN A 78 12.70 -11.22 -10.92
C GLN A 78 13.15 -10.27 -9.78
N ALA A 79 12.82 -10.58 -8.52
CA ALA A 79 13.09 -9.71 -7.38
C ALA A 79 14.56 -9.71 -6.91
N GLU A 80 15.44 -10.51 -7.50
CA GLU A 80 16.85 -10.55 -7.07
C GLU A 80 17.76 -9.57 -7.81
N ASN A 81 17.27 -8.88 -8.87
CA ASN A 81 18.08 -7.91 -9.63
C ASN A 81 17.44 -6.55 -9.83
N ASP A 82 16.28 -6.26 -9.24
CA ASP A 82 15.70 -4.92 -9.32
C ASP A 82 16.44 -3.98 -8.37
N GLU A 83 17.25 -3.11 -8.92
CA GLU A 83 17.98 -2.06 -8.20
C GLU A 83 17.03 -1.11 -7.46
N TYR A 84 15.76 -1.07 -7.85
CA TYR A 84 14.73 -0.19 -7.32
C TYR A 84 13.57 -0.97 -6.70
N CYS A 85 12.92 -0.33 -5.73
CA CYS A 85 11.62 -0.73 -5.20
C CYS A 85 10.66 0.45 -5.25
N TYR A 86 9.37 0.16 -5.33
CA TYR A 86 8.33 1.15 -5.52
C TYR A 86 7.47 1.24 -4.26
N VAL A 87 7.33 2.46 -3.74
CA VAL A 87 6.53 2.77 -2.54
C VAL A 87 5.28 3.52 -2.99
N PRO A 88 4.07 3.09 -2.57
CA PRO A 88 2.83 3.80 -2.89
C PRO A 88 2.91 5.26 -2.46
N TYR A 89 2.53 6.18 -3.36
CA TYR A 89 2.56 7.61 -3.14
C TYR A 89 1.16 8.20 -3.22
N TYR A 90 0.69 8.72 -2.11
CA TYR A 90 -0.62 9.33 -1.98
C TYR A 90 -0.49 10.85 -2.09
N ARG A 91 -0.60 11.36 -3.30
CA ARG A 91 -0.40 12.77 -3.62
C ARG A 91 -1.50 13.67 -3.05
N ASP A 92 -2.73 13.18 -3.07
CA ASP A 92 -3.92 13.91 -2.64
C ASP A 92 -4.22 13.77 -1.13
N ILE A 93 -3.48 12.91 -0.44
CA ILE A 93 -3.54 12.79 1.01
C ILE A 93 -2.52 13.75 1.58
N ILE A 94 -3.02 14.88 2.06
CA ILE A 94 -2.20 15.93 2.65
C ILE A 94 -2.20 15.74 4.17
N ALA A 95 -1.05 15.44 4.71
CA ALA A 95 -0.85 15.46 6.16
C ALA A 95 -0.49 16.90 6.56
N SER A 96 -1.45 17.65 7.11
CA SER A 96 -1.28 19.07 7.38
C SER A 96 -1.27 19.41 8.88
N ALA A 97 -0.77 20.59 9.16
CA ALA A 97 -0.85 21.22 10.49
C ALA A 97 -2.29 21.54 10.91
N GLY A 98 -3.25 21.52 9.99
CA GLY A 98 -4.59 22.04 10.21
C GLY A 98 -5.76 21.31 9.53
N GLY A 99 -5.58 20.12 8.98
CA GLY A 99 -6.72 19.30 8.56
C GLY A 99 -6.73 18.80 7.12
N GLY A 100 -5.79 17.96 6.74
CA GLY A 100 -5.94 17.10 5.57
C GLY A 100 -7.04 16.06 5.82
N ARG A 101 -7.91 15.78 4.83
CA ARG A 101 -8.98 14.78 4.97
C ARG A 101 -8.46 13.41 4.61
N PHE A 102 -8.73 12.45 5.47
CA PHE A 102 -8.57 11.02 5.19
C PHE A 102 -9.95 10.42 4.93
N SER A 103 -10.19 9.89 3.74
CA SER A 103 -11.39 9.08 3.50
C SER A 103 -11.05 7.64 3.82
N ASP A 104 -11.82 7.01 4.68
CA ASP A 104 -11.71 5.58 5.09
C ASP A 104 -12.09 4.57 3.97
N GLY A 105 -12.07 4.99 2.71
CA GLY A 105 -12.15 4.12 1.55
C GLY A 105 -10.74 3.72 1.13
N VAL A 106 -10.53 2.48 0.74
CA VAL A 106 -9.31 1.99 0.08
C VAL A 106 -8.99 2.92 -1.10
N ILE A 107 -8.27 4.02 -0.83
CA ILE A 107 -7.73 4.85 -1.90
C ILE A 107 -6.54 4.07 -2.42
N GLY A 108 -6.78 3.28 -3.47
CA GLY A 108 -5.71 2.77 -4.29
C GLY A 108 -4.99 3.98 -4.89
N THR A 109 -3.69 3.99 -4.86
CA THR A 109 -2.92 4.95 -5.64
C THR A 109 -2.27 4.23 -6.80
N ASP A 110 -2.33 4.84 -7.98
CA ASP A 110 -1.57 4.39 -9.15
C ASP A 110 -0.21 5.11 -9.23
N ASP A 111 0.07 6.02 -8.29
CA ASP A 111 1.34 6.73 -8.17
C ASP A 111 2.32 5.98 -7.24
N PHE A 112 3.58 5.93 -7.65
CA PHE A 112 4.64 5.29 -6.89
C PHE A 112 5.92 6.13 -6.92
N LEU A 113 6.66 6.13 -5.82
CA LEU A 113 8.03 6.65 -5.77
C LEU A 113 9.02 5.50 -5.82
N ALA A 114 10.02 5.63 -6.70
CA ALA A 114 11.10 4.67 -6.83
C ALA A 114 12.22 4.98 -5.82
N PHE A 115 12.61 3.99 -5.05
CA PHE A 115 13.76 4.06 -4.15
C PHE A 115 14.77 2.96 -4.51
N ARG A 116 16.06 3.24 -4.34
CA ARG A 116 17.06 2.18 -4.43
C ARG A 116 16.81 1.15 -3.33
N ARG A 117 16.73 -0.11 -3.71
CA ARG A 117 16.50 -1.23 -2.78
C ARG A 117 17.54 -1.25 -1.66
N GLU A 118 18.81 -1.01 -1.99
CA GLU A 118 19.90 -0.91 -1.03
C GLU A 118 19.64 0.17 0.04
N TRP A 119 19.01 1.28 -0.34
CA TRP A 119 18.69 2.35 0.60
C TRP A 119 17.57 1.94 1.58
N ILE A 120 16.53 1.25 1.10
CA ILE A 120 15.42 0.76 1.93
C ILE A 120 15.81 -0.47 2.74
N SER A 121 16.71 -1.31 2.24
CA SER A 121 17.21 -2.51 2.95
C SER A 121 18.04 -2.19 4.19
N ARG A 122 18.06 -0.94 4.64
CA ARG A 122 18.64 -0.56 5.94
C ARG A 122 17.90 -1.30 7.07
N PRO A 123 18.59 -1.65 8.17
CA PRO A 123 17.96 -2.34 9.28
C PRO A 123 16.69 -1.62 9.73
N ASN A 124 15.59 -2.34 9.83
CA ASN A 124 14.27 -1.90 10.31
C ASN A 124 13.35 -1.15 9.32
N LEU A 125 13.54 -1.25 7.99
CA LEU A 125 12.54 -0.82 7.01
C LEU A 125 12.05 -2.02 6.20
N THR A 126 10.74 -2.12 6.01
CA THR A 126 10.11 -3.15 5.18
C THR A 126 9.28 -2.48 4.10
N ILE A 127 9.57 -2.76 2.83
CA ILE A 127 8.94 -2.08 1.68
C ILE A 127 7.41 -2.11 1.74
N SER A 128 6.83 -3.27 2.09
CA SER A 128 5.38 -3.46 2.14
C SER A 128 4.66 -2.63 3.21
N THR A 129 5.39 -2.06 4.17
CA THR A 129 4.84 -1.21 5.22
C THR A 129 5.04 0.27 4.97
N LEU A 130 5.76 0.63 3.90
CA LEU A 130 6.07 2.02 3.58
C LEU A 130 4.98 2.65 2.72
N VAL A 131 4.72 3.92 2.97
CA VAL A 131 3.92 4.81 2.13
C VAL A 131 4.57 6.18 2.05
N ALA A 132 4.37 6.88 0.95
CA ALA A 132 4.81 8.26 0.77
C ALA A 132 3.59 9.19 0.76
N LEU A 133 3.70 10.33 1.44
CA LEU A 133 2.67 11.36 1.57
C LEU A 133 3.29 12.74 1.32
N ASN A 134 2.48 13.68 0.84
CA ASN A 134 2.85 15.09 0.83
C ASN A 134 2.57 15.74 2.18
N THR A 135 3.37 16.76 2.48
CA THR A 135 3.13 17.65 3.62
C THR A 135 2.56 18.99 3.17
N ASP A 136 1.70 19.56 4.00
CA ASP A 136 1.17 20.90 3.84
C ASP A 136 1.29 21.64 5.17
N GLY A 137 1.67 22.91 5.11
CA GLY A 137 1.86 23.77 6.27
C GLY A 137 3.23 23.64 6.92
N ASP A 138 3.49 24.56 7.82
CA ASP A 138 4.80 24.89 8.39
C ASP A 138 4.99 24.46 9.85
N SER A 139 4.04 23.69 10.42
CA SER A 139 4.05 23.32 11.85
C SER A 139 5.25 22.51 12.30
N MET A 140 5.93 21.86 11.34
CA MET A 140 7.09 21.04 11.62
C MET A 140 8.42 21.68 11.17
N LEU A 141 8.40 22.97 10.81
CA LEU A 141 9.63 23.72 10.57
C LEU A 141 10.48 23.79 11.85
N PRO A 142 11.80 23.77 11.74
CA PRO A 142 12.59 23.62 10.52
C PRO A 142 12.82 22.17 10.08
N THR A 143 12.28 21.20 10.82
CA THR A 143 12.57 19.78 10.60
C THR A 143 11.95 19.24 9.31
N ILE A 144 10.69 19.60 9.04
CA ILE A 144 9.99 19.21 7.81
C ILE A 144 9.50 20.51 7.15
N PRO A 145 10.06 20.83 5.96
CA PRO A 145 9.58 21.95 5.16
C PRO A 145 8.15 21.75 4.65
N GLU A 146 7.50 22.85 4.35
CA GLU A 146 6.24 22.83 3.60
C GLU A 146 6.45 22.22 2.21
N ASN A 147 5.43 21.54 1.69
CA ASN A 147 5.45 20.83 0.39
C ASN A 147 6.55 19.75 0.29
N ALA A 148 7.00 19.22 1.40
CA ALA A 148 7.90 18.08 1.41
C ALA A 148 7.14 16.77 1.14
N THR A 149 7.86 15.77 0.65
CA THR A 149 7.39 14.38 0.61
C THR A 149 8.00 13.63 1.79
N ILE A 150 7.16 13.01 2.60
CA ILE A 150 7.57 12.17 3.72
C ILE A 150 7.37 10.69 3.40
N LEU A 151 8.30 9.86 3.87
CA LEU A 151 8.16 8.42 3.86
C LEU A 151 7.75 7.96 5.26
N VAL A 152 6.66 7.21 5.33
CA VAL A 152 6.04 6.76 6.58
C VAL A 152 6.10 5.23 6.65
N ASP A 153 6.61 4.71 7.76
CA ASP A 153 6.60 3.27 8.05
C ASP A 153 5.42 2.93 8.94
N LYS A 154 4.40 2.30 8.38
CA LYS A 154 3.17 1.88 9.06
C LYS A 154 3.38 0.76 10.08
N SER A 155 4.48 0.00 9.98
CA SER A 155 4.80 -1.02 10.99
C SER A 155 5.22 -0.42 12.32
N LYS A 156 5.63 0.86 12.32
CA LYS A 156 6.04 1.61 13.50
C LYS A 156 4.89 2.50 13.99
N ASN A 157 3.82 1.88 14.42
CA ASN A 157 2.60 2.55 14.89
C ASN A 157 2.49 2.68 16.41
N ILE A 158 3.54 2.34 17.14
CA ILE A 158 3.66 2.60 18.59
C ILE A 158 4.56 3.82 18.77
N ALA A 159 3.98 4.89 19.31
CA ALA A 159 4.70 6.15 19.53
C ALA A 159 5.90 5.96 20.46
N LYS A 160 7.01 6.62 20.12
CA LYS A 160 8.21 6.71 20.94
C LYS A 160 8.60 8.18 21.11
N ASP A 161 9.12 8.52 22.28
CA ASP A 161 9.52 9.89 22.62
C ASP A 161 10.54 10.44 21.61
N GLY A 162 10.31 11.70 21.24
CA GLY A 162 11.18 12.45 20.34
C GLY A 162 11.12 12.05 18.88
N ARG A 163 10.31 11.08 18.49
CA ARG A 163 10.13 10.67 17.09
C ARG A 163 8.95 11.38 16.46
N ILE A 164 8.95 11.48 15.14
CA ILE A 164 7.88 12.13 14.36
C ILE A 164 6.97 11.07 13.79
N TYR A 165 5.66 11.26 13.95
CA TYR A 165 4.63 10.35 13.49
C TYR A 165 3.58 11.09 12.68
N VAL A 166 2.96 10.36 11.77
CA VAL A 166 1.66 10.72 11.23
C VAL A 166 0.62 10.17 12.19
N VAL A 167 -0.23 11.06 12.71
CA VAL A 167 -1.31 10.74 13.67
C VAL A 167 -2.63 11.14 13.05
N ARG A 168 -3.57 10.22 12.97
CA ARG A 168 -4.95 10.49 12.58
C ARG A 168 -5.75 10.88 13.83
N ILE A 169 -6.46 11.98 13.75
CA ILE A 169 -7.42 12.44 14.75
C ILE A 169 -8.71 12.73 13.98
N ASP A 170 -9.75 11.96 14.23
CA ASP A 170 -10.98 11.93 13.43
C ASP A 170 -10.65 11.72 11.93
N ASP A 171 -11.02 12.67 11.07
CA ASP A 171 -10.78 12.62 9.61
C ASP A 171 -9.48 13.31 9.20
N ARG A 172 -8.65 13.74 10.14
CA ARG A 172 -7.48 14.58 9.84
C ARG A 172 -6.18 13.89 10.15
N LEU A 173 -5.19 14.11 9.30
CA LEU A 173 -3.82 13.66 9.52
C LEU A 173 -2.95 14.82 10.01
N TYR A 174 -2.23 14.56 11.08
CA TYR A 174 -1.26 15.48 11.67
C TYR A 174 0.13 14.87 11.65
N ILE A 175 1.13 15.68 11.35
CA ILE A 175 2.53 15.31 11.53
C ILE A 175 3.00 15.99 12.78
N LYS A 176 3.39 15.21 13.79
CA LYS A 176 3.82 15.75 15.08
C LYS A 176 4.96 14.92 15.68
N ARG A 177 5.78 15.56 16.48
CA ARG A 177 6.71 14.89 17.37
C ARG A 177 5.95 14.40 18.60
N THR A 178 6.26 13.20 19.04
CA THR A 178 5.53 12.58 20.16
C THR A 178 6.37 12.54 21.43
N GLN A 179 5.68 12.65 22.57
CA GLN A 179 6.22 12.45 23.90
C GLN A 179 5.16 11.83 24.80
N TRP A 180 5.50 10.72 25.45
CA TRP A 180 4.65 10.15 26.47
C TRP A 180 4.61 11.03 27.72
N ILE A 181 3.41 11.23 28.27
CA ILE A 181 3.23 11.98 29.51
C ILE A 181 2.99 11.02 30.67
N PRO A 182 3.41 11.38 31.91
CA PRO A 182 3.34 10.49 33.09
C PRO A 182 1.91 9.96 33.38
N THR A 183 0.88 10.70 32.98
CA THR A 183 -0.53 10.32 33.13
C THR A 183 -0.99 9.22 32.17
N GLY A 184 -0.10 8.71 31.31
CA GLY A 184 -0.42 7.67 30.32
C GLY A 184 -0.98 8.19 29.00
N GLY A 185 -1.00 9.50 28.78
CA GLY A 185 -1.37 10.13 27.52
C GLY A 185 -0.17 10.40 26.61
N LEU A 186 -0.44 10.96 25.44
CA LEU A 186 0.54 11.29 24.42
C LEU A 186 0.50 12.78 24.11
N ARG A 187 1.62 13.47 24.27
CA ARG A 187 1.79 14.86 23.83
C ARG A 187 2.20 14.89 22.37
N LEU A 188 1.50 15.69 21.59
CA LEU A 188 1.81 15.99 20.19
C LEU A 188 2.43 17.38 20.10
N ILE A 189 3.67 17.42 19.64
CA ILE A 189 4.51 18.61 19.64
C ILE A 189 4.78 19.03 18.20
N SER A 190 4.56 20.32 17.91
CA SER A 190 5.02 20.96 16.68
C SER A 190 6.48 21.38 16.84
N ASP A 191 7.32 21.14 15.83
CA ASP A 191 8.70 21.61 15.86
C ASP A 191 8.79 23.13 15.64
N ASN A 192 7.78 23.72 15.01
CA ASN A 192 7.62 25.17 14.92
C ASN A 192 6.95 25.71 16.20
N ASN A 193 7.67 26.50 16.95
CA ASN A 193 7.24 27.04 18.25
C ASN A 193 6.06 28.03 18.17
N VAL A 194 5.65 28.45 16.99
CA VAL A 194 4.42 29.25 16.79
C VAL A 194 3.17 28.44 17.11
N TYR A 195 3.26 27.12 16.99
CA TYR A 195 2.14 26.21 17.23
C TYR A 195 2.25 25.57 18.60
N GLU A 196 1.19 25.69 19.39
CA GLU A 196 1.12 25.04 20.69
C GLU A 196 1.08 23.52 20.57
N SER A 197 1.72 22.82 21.51
CA SER A 197 1.57 21.39 21.68
C SER A 197 0.23 21.10 22.37
N PHE A 198 -0.33 19.91 22.08
CA PHE A 198 -1.55 19.46 22.75
C PHE A 198 -1.44 18.01 23.20
N ASP A 199 -2.15 17.72 24.29
CA ASP A 199 -2.12 16.42 24.93
C ASP A 199 -3.35 15.60 24.53
N ILE A 200 -3.10 14.35 24.18
CA ILE A 200 -4.11 13.32 23.96
C ILE A 200 -4.16 12.51 25.25
N THR A 201 -5.33 12.40 25.85
CA THR A 201 -5.48 11.61 27.07
C THR A 201 -5.39 10.11 26.79
N ARG A 202 -5.13 9.31 27.83
CA ARG A 202 -5.17 7.85 27.71
C ARG A 202 -6.53 7.36 27.22
N HIS A 203 -7.60 7.96 27.71
CA HIS A 203 -8.96 7.64 27.31
C HIS A 203 -9.18 7.87 25.81
N ASP A 204 -8.69 8.98 25.25
CA ASP A 204 -8.83 9.30 23.84
C ASP A 204 -8.01 8.36 22.94
N LEU A 205 -6.84 7.89 23.42
CA LEU A 205 -6.04 6.89 22.73
C LEU A 205 -6.72 5.52 22.68
N GLU A 206 -7.46 5.15 23.74
CA GLU A 206 -8.11 3.84 23.87
C GLU A 206 -9.51 3.81 23.22
N HIS A 207 -10.24 4.93 23.21
CA HIS A 207 -11.67 4.99 22.84
C HIS A 207 -11.99 6.09 21.83
N GLY A 208 -11.06 6.99 21.56
CA GLY A 208 -11.23 8.07 20.58
C GLY A 208 -10.91 7.64 19.16
N ASN A 209 -11.29 8.48 18.20
CA ASN A 209 -10.92 8.31 16.78
C ASN A 209 -9.48 8.78 16.53
N ILE A 210 -8.54 8.28 17.36
CA ILE A 210 -7.12 8.67 17.31
C ILE A 210 -6.28 7.43 16.99
N GLN A 211 -5.44 7.55 15.97
CA GLN A 211 -4.57 6.47 15.54
C GLN A 211 -3.19 6.98 15.19
N VAL A 212 -2.16 6.38 15.77
CA VAL A 212 -0.78 6.55 15.29
C VAL A 212 -0.65 5.73 13.99
N TYR A 213 -0.64 6.42 12.86
CA TYR A 213 -0.65 5.79 11.53
C TYR A 213 0.70 5.17 11.19
N GLY A 214 1.80 5.85 11.52
CA GLY A 214 3.15 5.36 11.29
C GLY A 214 4.21 6.42 11.57
N GLN A 215 5.46 5.96 11.70
CA GLN A 215 6.61 6.82 11.94
C GLN A 215 7.13 7.43 10.63
N VAL A 216 7.43 8.73 10.63
CA VAL A 216 8.17 9.38 9.54
C VAL A 216 9.63 8.92 9.61
N VAL A 217 10.11 8.31 8.53
CA VAL A 217 11.45 7.70 8.45
C VAL A 217 12.37 8.38 7.44
N HIS A 218 11.80 9.19 6.55
CA HIS A 218 12.55 9.97 5.57
C HIS A 218 11.77 11.19 5.11
N ILE A 219 12.49 12.22 4.66
CA ILE A 219 11.94 13.46 4.15
C ILE A 219 12.70 13.80 2.86
N SER A 220 11.96 14.19 1.83
CA SER A 220 12.48 14.72 0.58
C SER A 220 11.78 16.03 0.26
N TYR A 221 12.52 17.05 -0.14
CA TYR A 221 11.96 18.35 -0.52
C TYR A 221 12.86 19.06 -1.52
N ASP A 222 12.26 19.94 -2.31
CA ASP A 222 12.97 20.79 -3.24
C ASP A 222 13.45 22.08 -2.54
N LEU A 223 14.63 22.52 -2.87
CA LEU A 223 15.13 23.80 -2.38
C LEU A 223 14.38 24.94 -3.08
N PRO A 224 14.06 26.02 -2.37
CA PRO A 224 13.45 27.19 -2.99
C PRO A 224 14.39 27.73 -4.08
N HIS A 225 13.82 28.00 -5.23
CA HIS A 225 14.51 28.59 -6.39
C HIS A 225 14.61 30.11 -6.26
#